data_b57c4d5ad2951305c811d967d5b9ec3b
#
_entry.id   b57c4d5ad2951305c811d967d5b9ec3b
#
_cell.length_a   1.000
_cell.length_b   1.000
_cell.length_c   1.000
_cell.angle_alpha   90.00
_cell.angle_beta   90.00
_cell.angle_gamma   90.00
#
_symmetry.space_group_name_H-M   'P 1'
#
loop_
_entity.id
_entity.type
_entity.pdbx_description
1 polymer ?
#
loop_
_entity_poly.entity_id
_entity_poly.type
_entity_poly.pdbx_seq_one_letter_code
_entity_poly.pdbx_strand_id
1 'polypeptide(L)'
;MDKFPLLWEGKAIGELSAEQETLYTRFTVRCRLPGEGIWCAWAMGDRGELRLGVVEPQNGIRRRFSHQMTAPLGKLLRGELRPAGDRAEESWTAVPEPDRLFRTPWLRRQLRGVRGALTRTAGERRFLALPYDEKKPFPLTPLFCLAQPRNIGGKRYLVYAFEGKEWPVFR
;
A
#
# COMPACT_ATOMS: atom_id res chain seq x y z
N MET A 1 -7.33 -18.75 22.00
CA MET A 1 -7.19 -17.36 21.56
C MET A 1 -5.90 -16.81 22.12
N ASP A 2 -4.92 -16.59 21.25
CA ASP A 2 -3.61 -16.10 21.63
C ASP A 2 -3.57 -14.58 21.52
N LYS A 3 -2.85 -13.92 22.43
CA LYS A 3 -2.75 -12.47 22.53
C LYS A 3 -1.31 -12.04 22.35
N PHE A 4 -1.11 -11.00 21.55
CA PHE A 4 0.19 -10.44 21.19
C PHE A 4 0.19 -8.92 21.32
N PRO A 5 1.33 -8.31 21.67
CA PRO A 5 1.40 -6.85 21.68
C PRO A 5 1.24 -6.28 20.28
N LEU A 6 0.50 -5.19 20.15
CA LEU A 6 0.48 -4.36 18.96
C LEU A 6 1.44 -3.20 19.17
N LEU A 7 2.45 -3.09 18.31
CA LEU A 7 3.52 -2.12 18.43
C LEU A 7 3.37 -1.00 17.39
N TRP A 8 3.75 0.19 17.78
CA TRP A 8 4.03 1.34 16.92
C TRP A 8 5.37 1.94 17.33
N GLU A 9 6.31 2.04 16.39
CA GLU A 9 7.68 2.50 16.66
C GLU A 9 8.33 1.81 17.88
N GLY A 10 8.09 0.50 18.02
CA GLY A 10 8.62 -0.31 19.10
C GLY A 10 7.89 -0.18 20.45
N LYS A 11 6.90 0.69 20.57
CA LYS A 11 6.08 0.87 21.78
C LYS A 11 4.78 0.11 21.67
N ALA A 12 4.37 -0.56 22.73
CA ALA A 12 3.08 -1.24 22.81
C ALA A 12 1.94 -0.22 22.92
N ILE A 13 1.04 -0.22 21.95
CA ILE A 13 -0.11 0.70 21.87
C ILE A 13 -1.45 -0.02 21.90
N GLY A 14 -1.44 -1.34 21.95
CA GLY A 14 -2.64 -2.15 21.93
C GLY A 14 -2.35 -3.64 21.90
N GLU A 15 -3.37 -4.39 21.51
CA GLU A 15 -3.34 -5.85 21.47
C GLU A 15 -3.81 -6.37 20.11
N LEU A 16 -3.12 -7.38 19.62
CA LEU A 16 -3.53 -8.24 18.53
C LEU A 16 -3.91 -9.59 19.11
N SER A 17 -5.14 -10.06 18.90
CA SER A 17 -5.52 -11.42 19.23
C SER A 17 -5.74 -12.25 17.97
N ALA A 18 -5.32 -13.52 18.02
CA ALA A 18 -5.52 -14.51 16.98
C ALA A 18 -6.26 -15.71 17.53
N GLU A 19 -7.32 -16.09 16.85
CA GLU A 19 -8.14 -17.26 17.16
C GLU A 19 -8.21 -18.16 15.95
N GLN A 20 -7.74 -19.39 16.09
CA GLN A 20 -7.79 -20.37 15.03
C GLN A 20 -9.18 -21.02 14.97
N GLU A 21 -9.86 -20.91 13.86
CA GLU A 21 -11.11 -21.58 13.52
C GLU A 21 -10.84 -22.72 12.53
N THR A 22 -11.82 -23.57 12.26
CA THR A 22 -11.63 -24.74 11.39
C THR A 22 -11.04 -24.43 10.01
N LEU A 23 -11.47 -23.35 9.36
CA LEU A 23 -11.02 -22.97 8.01
C LEU A 23 -10.28 -21.63 7.95
N TYR A 24 -10.29 -20.87 9.04
CA TYR A 24 -9.82 -19.50 9.08
C TYR A 24 -9.05 -19.22 10.38
N THR A 25 -8.20 -18.22 10.34
CA THR A 25 -7.70 -17.56 11.53
C THR A 25 -8.39 -16.20 11.64
N ARG A 26 -9.04 -15.96 12.78
CA ARG A 26 -9.65 -14.68 13.09
C ARG A 26 -8.65 -13.80 13.81
N PHE A 27 -8.39 -12.64 13.26
CA PHE A 27 -7.58 -11.59 13.90
C PHE A 27 -8.48 -10.49 14.44
N THR A 28 -8.20 -10.05 15.66
CA THR A 28 -8.84 -8.90 16.27
C THR A 28 -7.76 -7.95 16.77
N VAL A 29 -7.83 -6.68 16.37
CA VAL A 29 -6.91 -5.62 16.80
C VAL A 29 -7.69 -4.62 17.62
N ARG A 30 -7.15 -4.25 18.77
CA ARG A 30 -7.65 -3.19 19.64
C ARG A 30 -6.47 -2.32 20.05
N CYS A 31 -6.52 -1.04 19.71
CA CYS A 31 -5.47 -0.11 20.07
C CYS A 31 -6.00 1.32 20.20
N ARG A 32 -5.20 2.17 20.84
CA ARG A 32 -5.34 3.61 20.75
C ARG A 32 -4.47 4.09 19.59
N LEU A 33 -5.07 4.76 18.61
CA LEU A 33 -4.32 5.29 17.47
C LEU A 33 -3.35 6.40 17.94
N PRO A 34 -2.13 6.42 17.40
CA PRO A 34 -1.09 7.36 17.88
C PRO A 34 -1.29 8.80 17.40
N GLY A 35 -2.23 9.05 16.50
CA GLY A 35 -2.53 10.38 15.96
C GLY A 35 -3.56 10.34 14.86
N GLU A 36 -3.82 11.50 14.26
CA GLU A 36 -4.67 11.62 13.09
C GLU A 36 -4.05 10.90 11.88
N GLY A 37 -4.90 10.41 10.99
CA GLY A 37 -4.47 9.69 9.79
C GLY A 37 -5.11 8.32 9.66
N ILE A 38 -4.77 7.65 8.58
CA ILE A 38 -5.24 6.29 8.31
C ILE A 38 -4.15 5.31 8.72
N TRP A 39 -4.48 4.36 9.55
CA TRP A 39 -3.55 3.38 10.11
C TRP A 39 -3.90 1.97 9.66
N CYS A 40 -2.90 1.19 9.30
CA CYS A 40 -3.02 -0.22 8.97
C CYS A 40 -2.35 -1.10 10.02
N ALA A 41 -3.05 -2.15 10.45
CA ALA A 41 -2.47 -3.19 11.28
C ALA A 41 -1.90 -4.32 10.43
N TRP A 42 -0.80 -4.87 10.91
CA TRP A 42 -0.06 -5.98 10.34
C TRP A 42 0.15 -7.05 11.40
N ALA A 43 0.04 -8.31 11.02
CA ALA A 43 0.46 -9.45 11.82
C ALA A 43 1.89 -9.84 11.41
N MET A 44 2.79 -9.92 12.38
CA MET A 44 4.21 -10.23 12.17
C MET A 44 4.50 -11.62 12.71
N GLY A 45 4.93 -12.51 11.84
CA GLY A 45 5.37 -13.84 12.20
C GLY A 45 6.88 -14.02 12.05
N ASP A 46 7.38 -15.20 12.38
CA ASP A 46 8.80 -15.56 12.26
C ASP A 46 9.27 -15.77 10.81
N ARG A 47 8.34 -15.96 9.86
CA ARG A 47 8.63 -16.20 8.45
C ARG A 47 8.05 -15.18 7.49
N GLY A 48 7.16 -14.31 7.95
CA GLY A 48 6.53 -13.33 7.09
C GLY A 48 5.60 -12.37 7.81
N GLU A 49 4.94 -11.54 7.03
CA GLU A 49 3.98 -10.56 7.54
C GLU A 49 2.66 -10.64 6.76
N LEU A 50 1.55 -10.29 7.41
CA LEU A 50 0.23 -10.24 6.81
C LEU A 50 -0.46 -8.92 7.14
N ARG A 51 -0.89 -8.21 6.11
CA ARG A 51 -1.69 -7.00 6.28
C ARG A 51 -3.10 -7.35 6.72
N LEU A 52 -3.49 -6.92 7.91
CA LEU A 52 -4.83 -7.15 8.45
C LEU A 52 -5.84 -6.12 7.92
N GLY A 53 -5.40 -4.90 7.65
CA GLY A 53 -6.22 -3.84 7.06
C GLY A 53 -6.19 -2.54 7.85
N VAL A 54 -7.09 -1.62 7.47
CA VAL A 54 -7.23 -0.31 8.11
C VAL A 54 -7.88 -0.45 9.48
N VAL A 55 -7.33 0.22 10.48
CA VAL A 55 -7.86 0.26 11.84
C VAL A 55 -8.87 1.39 11.95
N GLU A 56 -10.09 1.06 12.33
CA GLU A 56 -11.11 2.05 12.63
C GLU A 56 -10.91 2.61 14.05
N PRO A 57 -10.93 3.93 14.25
CA PRO A 57 -10.59 4.56 15.52
C PRO A 57 -11.41 4.06 16.73
N GLN A 58 -12.66 3.70 16.50
CA GLN A 58 -13.58 3.27 17.58
C GLN A 58 -13.74 1.75 17.66
N ASN A 59 -13.61 1.04 16.53
CA ASN A 59 -13.95 -0.37 16.41
C ASN A 59 -12.74 -1.30 16.28
N GLY A 60 -11.56 -0.74 16.00
CA GLY A 60 -10.37 -1.55 15.71
C GLY A 60 -10.49 -2.32 14.39
N ILE A 61 -10.01 -3.57 14.37
CA ILE A 61 -10.20 -4.49 13.24
C ILE A 61 -10.68 -5.83 13.77
N ARG A 62 -11.59 -6.45 13.03
CA ARG A 62 -11.95 -7.86 13.19
C ARG A 62 -12.06 -8.50 11.81
N ARG A 63 -11.12 -9.39 11.45
CA ARG A 63 -11.09 -10.04 10.13
C ARG A 63 -10.72 -11.51 10.21
N ARG A 64 -11.19 -12.27 9.23
CA ARG A 64 -10.86 -13.68 9.03
C ARG A 64 -9.99 -13.83 7.79
N PHE A 65 -8.97 -14.66 7.90
CA PHE A 65 -8.08 -15.02 6.81
C PHE A 65 -8.00 -16.53 6.70
N SER A 66 -8.04 -17.07 5.49
CA SER A 66 -7.89 -18.51 5.27
C SER A 66 -6.52 -18.99 5.78
N HIS A 67 -6.43 -20.27 6.12
CA HIS A 67 -5.16 -20.88 6.54
C HIS A 67 -4.08 -20.74 5.47
N GLN A 68 -4.45 -20.76 4.18
CA GLN A 68 -3.53 -20.54 3.08
C GLN A 68 -2.90 -19.12 3.11
N MET A 69 -3.66 -18.11 3.50
CA MET A 69 -3.16 -16.74 3.63
C MET A 69 -2.30 -16.55 4.89
N THR A 70 -2.58 -17.30 5.95
CA THR A 70 -1.84 -17.19 7.22
C THR A 70 -0.62 -18.11 7.30
N ALA A 71 -0.57 -19.18 6.51
CA ALA A 71 0.55 -20.12 6.47
C ALA A 71 1.94 -19.48 6.26
N PRO A 72 2.09 -18.45 5.39
CA PRO A 72 3.38 -17.77 5.21
C PRO A 72 3.88 -17.01 6.44
N LEU A 73 3.00 -16.66 7.39
CA LEU A 73 3.40 -15.98 8.63
C LEU A 73 4.32 -16.87 9.51
N GLY A 74 4.09 -18.19 9.50
CA GLY A 74 4.69 -19.08 10.48
C GLY A 74 4.13 -18.85 11.89
N LYS A 75 4.99 -18.80 12.90
CA LYS A 75 4.61 -18.51 14.28
C LYS A 75 4.38 -17.01 14.45
N LEU A 76 3.18 -16.63 14.88
CA LEU A 76 2.86 -15.23 15.15
C LEU A 76 3.66 -14.73 16.36
N LEU A 77 4.27 -13.56 16.23
CA LEU A 77 5.14 -12.95 17.25
C LEU A 77 4.52 -11.68 17.83
N ARG A 78 3.99 -10.80 16.99
CA ARG A 78 3.44 -9.49 17.38
C ARG A 78 2.54 -8.93 16.30
N GLY A 79 1.84 -7.85 16.64
CA GLY A 79 1.22 -6.94 15.67
C GLY A 79 2.06 -5.68 15.50
N GLU A 80 1.95 -5.05 14.34
CA GLU A 80 2.51 -3.72 14.08
C GLU A 80 1.44 -2.81 13.51
N LEU A 81 1.42 -1.56 13.98
CA LEU A 81 0.64 -0.48 13.39
C LEU A 81 1.54 0.35 12.49
N ARG A 82 1.12 0.55 11.24
CA ARG A 82 1.85 1.37 10.27
C ARG A 82 0.89 2.38 9.64
N PRO A 83 1.33 3.60 9.29
CA PRO A 83 0.49 4.53 8.53
C PRO A 83 0.00 3.87 7.23
N ALA A 84 -1.26 4.05 6.90
CA ALA A 84 -1.81 3.56 5.64
C ALA A 84 -1.30 4.47 4.52
N GLY A 85 -0.29 4.03 3.81
CA GLY A 85 0.41 4.81 2.79
C GLY A 85 1.92 4.66 2.88
N ASP A 86 2.46 4.41 4.06
CA ASP A 86 3.85 4.02 4.23
C ASP A 86 4.00 2.50 4.05
N ARG A 87 4.07 2.08 2.79
CA ARG A 87 4.96 0.97 2.49
C ARG A 87 6.36 1.51 2.72
N ALA A 88 7.13 0.82 3.56
CA ALA A 88 8.51 1.10 3.85
C ALA A 88 9.17 1.78 2.64
N GLU A 89 9.60 3.01 2.82
CA GLU A 89 10.40 3.84 1.91
C GLU A 89 10.43 3.34 0.46
N GLU A 90 9.27 3.41 -0.22
CA GLU A 90 9.24 3.25 -1.65
C GLU A 90 10.06 4.43 -2.19
N SER A 91 11.30 4.18 -2.54
CA SER A 91 12.19 5.22 -3.08
C SER A 91 11.67 5.67 -4.44
N TRP A 92 10.89 6.73 -4.42
CA TRP A 92 10.43 7.38 -5.63
C TRP A 92 11.50 8.31 -6.17
N THR A 93 11.78 8.20 -7.46
CA THR A 93 12.73 9.06 -8.16
C THR A 93 11.97 10.08 -9.01
N ALA A 94 12.32 11.35 -8.90
CA ALA A 94 11.73 12.39 -9.73
C ALA A 94 12.09 12.20 -11.20
N VAL A 95 11.12 12.37 -12.09
CA VAL A 95 11.27 12.24 -13.53
C VAL A 95 10.87 13.55 -14.21
N PRO A 96 11.82 14.34 -14.69
CA PRO A 96 11.54 15.60 -15.38
C PRO A 96 10.77 15.42 -16.69
N GLU A 97 11.05 14.35 -17.41
CA GLU A 97 10.48 14.04 -18.73
C GLU A 97 9.91 12.61 -18.74
N PRO A 98 8.70 12.40 -18.17
CA PRO A 98 8.14 11.05 -18.03
C PRO A 98 7.80 10.40 -19.37
N ASP A 99 7.64 11.15 -20.44
CA ASP A 99 7.46 10.63 -21.80
C ASP A 99 8.66 9.82 -22.31
N ARG A 100 9.86 10.12 -21.83
CA ARG A 100 11.09 9.38 -22.17
C ARG A 100 11.22 8.01 -21.51
N LEU A 101 10.41 7.73 -20.49
CA LEU A 101 10.39 6.43 -19.81
C LEU A 101 9.80 5.32 -20.68
N PHE A 102 9.02 5.69 -21.69
CA PHE A 102 8.24 4.78 -22.51
C PHE A 102 8.67 4.80 -23.96
N ARG A 103 8.54 3.67 -24.65
CA ARG A 103 8.74 3.52 -26.09
C ARG A 103 7.44 3.67 -26.87
N THR A 104 6.31 3.30 -26.23
CA THR A 104 4.98 3.36 -26.84
C THR A 104 4.63 4.78 -27.25
N PRO A 105 4.38 5.08 -28.55
CA PRO A 105 4.15 6.45 -29.02
C PRO A 105 2.95 7.12 -28.37
N TRP A 106 1.90 6.36 -28.06
CA TRP A 106 0.70 6.86 -27.39
C TRP A 106 1.03 7.34 -25.96
N LEU A 107 1.73 6.52 -25.14
CA LEU A 107 2.14 6.90 -23.78
C LEU A 107 3.02 8.15 -23.81
N ARG A 108 4.00 8.19 -24.71
CA ARG A 108 4.87 9.35 -24.88
C ARG A 108 4.08 10.61 -25.17
N ARG A 109 3.08 10.54 -26.05
CA ARG A 109 2.24 11.68 -26.40
C ARG A 109 1.41 12.16 -25.20
N GLN A 110 0.84 11.23 -24.43
CA GLN A 110 0.04 11.54 -23.24
C GLN A 110 0.88 12.17 -22.11
N LEU A 111 2.14 11.77 -21.98
CA LEU A 111 3.02 12.22 -20.90
C LEU A 111 3.88 13.43 -21.26
N ARG A 112 3.84 13.87 -22.51
CA ARG A 112 4.61 15.03 -22.96
C ARG A 112 4.19 16.28 -22.21
N GLY A 113 5.17 16.99 -21.62
CA GLY A 113 4.94 18.22 -20.87
C GLY A 113 4.42 18.02 -19.44
N VAL A 114 4.20 16.80 -19.00
CA VAL A 114 3.86 16.51 -17.60
C VAL A 114 5.07 16.80 -16.72
N ARG A 115 4.85 17.54 -15.63
CA ARG A 115 5.88 17.92 -14.66
C ARG A 115 5.58 17.33 -13.29
N GLY A 116 6.62 17.10 -12.49
CA GLY A 116 6.48 16.61 -11.11
C GLY A 116 6.15 15.10 -11.03
N ALA A 117 6.34 14.36 -12.12
CA ALA A 117 6.17 12.92 -12.12
C ALA A 117 7.26 12.21 -11.30
N LEU A 118 6.89 11.10 -10.67
CA LEU A 118 7.80 10.23 -9.96
C LEU A 118 7.74 8.83 -10.56
N THR A 119 8.85 8.12 -10.53
CA THR A 119 8.91 6.71 -10.94
C THR A 119 9.60 5.86 -9.91
N ARG A 120 9.27 4.58 -9.90
CA ARG A 120 10.02 3.53 -9.22
C ARG A 120 9.88 2.21 -9.97
N THR A 121 10.81 1.31 -9.74
CA THR A 121 10.76 -0.05 -10.29
C THR A 121 10.75 -1.05 -9.14
N ALA A 122 9.91 -2.06 -9.26
CA ALA A 122 9.86 -3.18 -8.33
C ALA A 122 9.70 -4.48 -9.13
N GLY A 123 10.75 -5.29 -9.19
CA GLY A 123 10.83 -6.43 -10.08
C GLY A 123 10.73 -5.99 -11.54
N GLU A 124 9.84 -6.64 -12.29
CA GLU A 124 9.57 -6.30 -13.69
C GLU A 124 8.54 -5.16 -13.88
N ARG A 125 7.99 -4.65 -12.78
CA ARG A 125 7.00 -3.58 -12.81
C ARG A 125 7.63 -2.21 -12.67
N ARG A 126 7.19 -1.31 -13.53
CA ARG A 126 7.47 0.12 -13.43
C ARG A 126 6.22 0.83 -12.90
N PHE A 127 6.40 1.64 -11.90
CA PHE A 127 5.35 2.50 -11.35
C PHE A 127 5.62 3.94 -11.76
N LEU A 128 4.57 4.62 -12.18
CA LEU A 128 4.57 6.03 -12.54
C LEU A 128 3.54 6.76 -11.68
N ALA A 129 3.99 7.75 -10.91
CA ALA A 129 3.14 8.62 -10.12
C ALA A 129 3.03 9.98 -10.81
N LEU A 130 1.80 10.38 -11.15
CA LEU A 130 1.50 11.67 -11.76
C LEU A 130 0.81 12.56 -10.75
N PRO A 131 1.25 13.85 -10.60
CA PRO A 131 0.58 14.78 -9.71
C PRO A 131 -0.90 14.92 -10.06
N TYR A 132 -1.76 14.87 -9.05
CA TYR A 132 -3.19 15.01 -9.21
C TYR A 132 -3.66 16.41 -8.81
N ASP A 133 -4.26 17.12 -9.77
CA ASP A 133 -4.88 18.42 -9.57
C ASP A 133 -6.29 18.38 -10.17
N GLU A 134 -7.30 18.52 -9.33
CA GLU A 134 -8.72 18.47 -9.74
C GLU A 134 -9.09 19.57 -10.75
N LYS A 135 -8.30 20.64 -10.82
CA LYS A 135 -8.54 21.80 -11.69
C LYS A 135 -7.87 21.71 -13.05
N LYS A 136 -7.10 20.67 -13.33
CA LYS A 136 -6.35 20.51 -14.57
C LYS A 136 -6.75 19.25 -15.32
N PRO A 137 -6.67 19.27 -16.67
CA PRO A 137 -6.83 18.07 -17.47
C PRO A 137 -5.85 17.00 -17.01
N PHE A 138 -6.35 15.79 -16.83
CA PHE A 138 -5.58 14.68 -16.29
C PHE A 138 -4.89 13.92 -17.43
N PRO A 139 -3.55 13.75 -17.38
CA PRO A 139 -2.85 12.90 -18.34
C PRO A 139 -3.24 11.43 -18.12
N LEU A 140 -3.20 10.62 -19.15
CA LEU A 140 -3.60 9.21 -19.11
C LEU A 140 -5.09 8.99 -18.75
N THR A 141 -5.97 9.93 -19.04
CA THR A 141 -7.42 9.81 -18.79
C THR A 141 -8.01 8.47 -19.26
N PRO A 142 -7.64 7.89 -20.42
CA PRO A 142 -8.14 6.56 -20.83
C PRO A 142 -7.73 5.41 -19.91
N LEU A 143 -6.69 5.58 -19.12
CA LEU A 143 -6.21 4.59 -18.14
C LEU A 143 -6.66 4.91 -16.71
N PHE A 144 -7.54 5.88 -16.53
CA PHE A 144 -7.94 6.34 -15.18
C PHE A 144 -8.48 5.23 -14.30
N CYS A 145 -9.18 4.24 -14.86
CA CYS A 145 -9.69 3.08 -14.12
C CYS A 145 -8.59 2.20 -13.50
N LEU A 146 -7.34 2.32 -13.98
CA LEU A 146 -6.17 1.60 -13.48
C LEU A 146 -5.35 2.43 -12.49
N ALA A 147 -5.70 3.71 -12.31
CA ALA A 147 -5.00 4.62 -11.44
C ALA A 147 -5.31 4.34 -9.96
N GLN A 148 -4.30 4.46 -9.12
CA GLN A 148 -4.46 4.40 -7.67
C GLN A 148 -4.06 5.73 -7.04
N PRO A 149 -5.00 6.43 -6.37
CA PRO A 149 -4.66 7.64 -5.64
C PRO A 149 -3.74 7.31 -4.46
N ARG A 150 -2.68 8.10 -4.30
CA ARG A 150 -1.72 8.00 -3.20
C ARG A 150 -1.18 9.36 -2.79
N ASN A 151 -0.85 9.45 -1.50
CA ASN A 151 -0.05 10.55 -0.99
C ASN A 151 1.42 10.11 -0.95
N ILE A 152 2.29 10.90 -1.58
CA ILE A 152 3.74 10.69 -1.60
C ILE A 152 4.37 12.02 -1.22
N GLY A 153 5.12 12.04 -0.12
CA GLY A 153 5.74 13.28 0.37
C GLY A 153 4.75 14.43 0.62
N GLY A 154 3.54 14.12 1.11
CA GLY A 154 2.51 15.12 1.41
C GLY A 154 1.74 15.66 0.19
N LYS A 155 2.00 15.15 -1.03
CA LYS A 155 1.29 15.53 -2.25
C LYS A 155 0.45 14.37 -2.78
N ARG A 156 -0.66 14.70 -3.43
CA ARG A 156 -1.54 13.72 -4.08
C ARG A 156 -1.00 13.34 -5.44
N TYR A 157 -0.93 12.04 -5.69
CA TYR A 157 -0.54 11.44 -6.97
C TYR A 157 -1.55 10.39 -7.40
N LEU A 158 -1.63 10.17 -8.71
CA LEU A 158 -2.23 8.97 -9.29
C LEU A 158 -1.11 8.06 -9.76
N VAL A 159 -1.12 6.82 -9.25
CA VAL A 159 -0.07 5.83 -9.51
C VAL A 159 -0.58 4.80 -10.48
N TYR A 160 0.19 4.59 -11.55
CA TYR A 160 -0.02 3.57 -12.56
C TYR A 160 1.08 2.52 -12.48
N ALA A 161 0.73 1.26 -12.72
CA ALA A 161 1.69 0.18 -12.83
C ALA A 161 1.76 -0.31 -14.29
N PHE A 162 2.98 -0.55 -14.78
CA PHE A 162 3.25 -1.07 -16.13
C PHE A 162 4.13 -2.31 -16.04
N GLU A 163 3.82 -3.33 -16.82
CA GLU A 163 4.60 -4.56 -16.93
C GLU A 163 5.18 -4.75 -18.34
N GLY A 164 6.33 -5.42 -18.43
CA GLY A 164 6.93 -5.93 -19.64
C GLY A 164 6.98 -4.93 -20.79
N LYS A 165 6.15 -5.15 -21.81
CA LYS A 165 6.05 -4.29 -23.01
C LYS A 165 5.22 -3.02 -22.79
N GLU A 166 5.29 -2.42 -21.59
CA GLU A 166 4.59 -1.18 -21.24
C GLU A 166 3.05 -1.32 -21.19
N TRP A 167 2.57 -2.50 -20.82
CA TRP A 167 1.14 -2.73 -20.59
C TRP A 167 0.74 -2.22 -19.21
N PRO A 168 -0.29 -1.37 -19.14
CA PRO A 168 -0.84 -0.95 -17.86
C PRO A 168 -1.55 -2.13 -17.19
N VAL A 169 -1.30 -2.30 -15.89
CA VAL A 169 -1.86 -3.41 -15.11
C VAL A 169 -2.57 -2.93 -13.87
N PHE A 170 -3.55 -3.70 -13.42
CA PHE A 170 -4.11 -3.56 -12.09
C PHE A 170 -3.09 -3.99 -11.04
N ARG A 171 -3.15 -3.33 -9.91
CA ARG A 171 -2.33 -3.66 -8.76
C ARG A 171 -3.10 -4.51 -7.75
#